data_eaf1c77a36440fd3aba28e93d5f69253
#
_entry.id   eaf1c77a36440fd3aba28e93d5f69253
#
_cell.length_a   1.000
_cell.length_b   1.000
_cell.length_c   1.000
_cell.angle_alpha   90.00
_cell.angle_beta   90.00
_cell.angle_gamma   90.00
#
_symmetry.space_group_name_H-M   'P 1'
#
loop_
_entity.id
_entity.type
_entity.pdbx_description
1 polymer ?
#
loop_
_entity_poly.entity_id
_entity_poly.type
_entity_poly.pdbx_seq_one_letter_code
_entity_poly.pdbx_strand_id
1 'polypeptide(L)'
;MLLVVFALVALVAVLGALAAPELVRRLTHPLEYEGEIRASAAEFGVEPSLVAAVIKAESRFDPEATSSRGAYGLMQLLPETARFVSERNGISGDYRDPETNIRIGTRYLSYLKSRYDGDERLVLAAYNSGEGRVDRWLSKGDFDVSRDIPFAETRDYVRNVTESQRVYEDLYGENLDRRPGFLPGS
;
A
#
# COMPACT_ATOMS: atom_id res chain seq x y z
N MET A 1 -2.02 2.81 51.73
CA MET A 1 -3.08 2.91 50.72
C MET A 1 -2.78 3.97 49.65
N LEU A 2 -2.44 5.19 50.01
CA LEU A 2 -2.16 6.27 49.05
C LEU A 2 -0.99 5.97 48.07
N LEU A 3 0.14 5.42 48.56
CA LEU A 3 1.31 5.04 47.75
C LEU A 3 0.98 3.93 46.72
N VAL A 4 0.11 2.97 47.06
CA VAL A 4 -0.32 1.91 46.12
C VAL A 4 -1.17 2.50 45.00
N VAL A 5 -2.05 3.44 45.29
CA VAL A 5 -2.88 4.15 44.32
C VAL A 5 -2.02 4.96 43.38
N PHE A 6 -1.02 5.71 43.90
CA PHE A 6 -0.09 6.45 43.08
C PHE A 6 0.78 5.57 42.15
N ALA A 7 1.24 4.42 42.66
CA ALA A 7 1.97 3.45 41.87
C ALA A 7 1.13 2.86 40.72
N LEU A 8 -0.15 2.58 41.03
CA LEU A 8 -1.08 2.03 40.00
C LEU A 8 -1.40 3.06 38.92
N VAL A 9 -1.66 4.32 39.32
CA VAL A 9 -1.88 5.43 38.35
C VAL A 9 -0.66 5.67 37.50
N ALA A 10 0.54 5.69 38.09
CA ALA A 10 1.79 5.84 37.35
C ALA A 10 2.01 4.67 36.36
N LEU A 11 1.73 3.44 36.78
CA LEU A 11 1.83 2.26 35.92
C LEU A 11 0.86 2.35 34.73
N VAL A 12 -0.40 2.73 34.98
CA VAL A 12 -1.40 2.90 33.91
C VAL A 12 -1.00 4.02 32.95
N ALA A 13 -0.46 5.13 33.46
CA ALA A 13 0.03 6.22 32.62
C ALA A 13 1.22 5.80 31.76
N VAL A 14 2.16 5.04 32.30
CA VAL A 14 3.30 4.50 31.56
C VAL A 14 2.86 3.49 30.50
N LEU A 15 1.99 2.55 30.85
CA LEU A 15 1.43 1.58 29.90
C LEU A 15 0.63 2.28 28.79
N GLY A 16 -0.16 3.31 29.14
CA GLY A 16 -0.87 4.13 28.16
C GLY A 16 0.08 4.89 27.22
N ALA A 17 1.15 5.48 27.75
CA ALA A 17 2.14 6.19 26.95
C ALA A 17 2.93 5.25 26.01
N LEU A 18 3.16 4.00 26.41
CA LEU A 18 3.82 2.98 25.58
C LEU A 18 2.88 2.41 24.51
N ALA A 19 1.61 2.25 24.83
CA ALA A 19 0.62 1.68 23.89
C ALA A 19 0.04 2.72 22.90
N ALA A 20 0.00 4.00 23.28
CA ALA A 20 -0.59 5.05 22.44
C ALA A 20 0.04 5.18 21.03
N PRO A 21 1.37 5.13 20.85
CA PRO A 21 1.97 5.23 19.53
C PRO A 21 1.57 4.06 18.61
N GLU A 22 1.52 2.84 19.13
CA GLU A 22 1.12 1.68 18.34
C GLU A 22 -0.36 1.71 17.99
N LEU A 23 -1.22 2.12 18.94
CA LEU A 23 -2.64 2.30 18.69
C LEU A 23 -2.88 3.34 17.60
N VAL A 24 -2.20 4.47 17.65
CA VAL A 24 -2.28 5.51 16.61
C VAL A 24 -1.81 4.96 15.27
N ARG A 25 -0.70 4.22 15.22
CA ARG A 25 -0.22 3.59 13.98
C ARG A 25 -1.25 2.62 13.40
N ARG A 26 -1.90 1.79 14.19
CA ARG A 26 -2.97 0.87 13.75
C ARG A 26 -4.22 1.61 13.26
N LEU A 27 -4.63 2.68 13.94
CA LEU A 27 -5.76 3.50 13.50
C LEU A 27 -5.49 4.23 12.19
N THR A 28 -4.23 4.62 11.94
CA THR A 28 -3.83 5.29 10.70
C THR A 28 -3.44 4.33 9.57
N HIS A 29 -3.21 3.05 9.89
CA HIS A 29 -2.88 1.99 8.94
C HIS A 29 -3.80 0.78 9.18
N PRO A 30 -5.11 0.92 8.90
CA PRO A 30 -6.03 -0.20 8.97
C PRO A 30 -5.61 -1.26 7.96
N LEU A 31 -5.89 -2.53 8.28
CA LEU A 31 -5.70 -3.64 7.37
C LEU A 31 -7.04 -4.34 7.16
N GLU A 32 -7.68 -4.01 6.07
CA GLU A 32 -8.88 -4.66 5.58
C GLU A 32 -8.53 -5.49 4.34
N TYR A 33 -9.39 -6.41 3.92
CA TYR A 33 -9.16 -7.29 2.77
C TYR A 33 -7.84 -8.07 2.84
N GLU A 34 -7.39 -8.43 4.06
CA GLU A 34 -6.11 -9.13 4.29
C GLU A 34 -5.99 -10.39 3.43
N GLY A 35 -7.05 -11.19 3.36
CA GLY A 35 -7.10 -12.45 2.61
C GLY A 35 -6.87 -12.24 1.12
N GLU A 36 -7.57 -11.29 0.52
CA GLU A 36 -7.52 -10.92 -0.89
C GLU A 36 -6.17 -10.32 -1.25
N ILE A 37 -5.63 -9.46 -0.39
CA ILE A 37 -4.30 -8.85 -0.56
C ILE A 37 -3.24 -9.95 -0.57
N ARG A 38 -3.24 -10.85 0.42
CA ARG A 38 -2.26 -11.93 0.51
C ARG A 38 -2.36 -12.92 -0.65
N ALA A 39 -3.58 -13.27 -1.05
CA ALA A 39 -3.82 -14.16 -2.18
C ALA A 39 -3.28 -13.57 -3.50
N SER A 40 -3.63 -12.31 -3.79
CA SER A 40 -3.18 -11.62 -5.00
C SER A 40 -1.68 -11.36 -4.99
N ALA A 41 -1.11 -10.99 -3.84
CA ALA A 41 0.32 -10.79 -3.66
C ALA A 41 1.12 -12.07 -3.95
N ALA A 42 0.66 -13.20 -3.41
CA ALA A 42 1.26 -14.51 -3.65
C ALA A 42 1.12 -14.96 -5.12
N GLU A 43 -0.03 -14.71 -5.75
CA GLU A 43 -0.28 -15.06 -7.15
C GLU A 43 0.68 -14.31 -8.11
N PHE A 44 0.96 -13.04 -7.83
CA PHE A 44 1.69 -12.18 -8.77
C PHE A 44 3.11 -11.79 -8.32
N GLY A 45 3.59 -12.31 -7.20
CA GLY A 45 4.96 -12.07 -6.71
C GLY A 45 5.20 -10.62 -6.30
N VAL A 46 4.21 -10.03 -5.61
CA VAL A 46 4.29 -8.68 -5.04
C VAL A 46 4.25 -8.79 -3.51
N GLU A 47 4.96 -7.92 -2.81
CA GLU A 47 4.94 -7.87 -1.36
C GLU A 47 3.54 -7.46 -0.86
N PRO A 48 2.89 -8.24 0.03
CA PRO A 48 1.56 -7.90 0.56
C PRO A 48 1.52 -6.53 1.25
N SER A 49 2.59 -6.14 1.94
CA SER A 49 2.77 -4.83 2.58
C SER A 49 2.71 -3.68 1.56
N LEU A 50 3.31 -3.86 0.37
CA LEU A 50 3.25 -2.91 -0.72
C LEU A 50 1.82 -2.75 -1.25
N VAL A 51 1.11 -3.87 -1.46
CA VAL A 51 -0.30 -3.84 -1.92
C VAL A 51 -1.17 -3.07 -0.93
N ALA A 52 -1.06 -3.37 0.38
CA ALA A 52 -1.80 -2.66 1.42
C ALA A 52 -1.47 -1.16 1.47
N ALA A 53 -0.18 -0.80 1.31
CA ALA A 53 0.26 0.60 1.27
C ALA A 53 -0.30 1.36 0.06
N VAL A 54 -0.36 0.73 -1.11
CA VAL A 54 -0.99 1.30 -2.30
C VAL A 54 -2.49 1.49 -2.08
N ILE A 55 -3.21 0.48 -1.60
CA ILE A 55 -4.66 0.60 -1.29
C ILE A 55 -4.91 1.76 -0.32
N LYS A 56 -4.09 1.86 0.73
CA LYS A 56 -4.21 2.97 1.69
C LYS A 56 -4.00 4.33 1.02
N ALA A 57 -3.01 4.47 0.14
CA ALA A 57 -2.71 5.71 -0.55
C ALA A 57 -3.80 6.08 -1.57
N GLU A 58 -4.35 5.11 -2.28
CA GLU A 58 -5.33 5.31 -3.35
C GLU A 58 -6.75 5.58 -2.84
N SER A 59 -7.22 4.80 -1.88
CA SER A 59 -8.61 4.83 -1.44
C SER A 59 -8.82 4.93 0.07
N ARG A 60 -7.77 4.74 0.88
CA ARG A 60 -7.88 4.51 2.33
C ARG A 60 -8.79 3.32 2.68
N PHE A 61 -8.75 2.28 1.85
CA PHE A 61 -9.58 1.09 1.94
C PHE A 61 -11.08 1.31 1.65
N ASP A 62 -11.46 2.43 1.00
CA ASP A 62 -12.82 2.65 0.53
C ASP A 62 -13.03 1.91 -0.82
N PRO A 63 -13.85 0.85 -0.87
CA PRO A 63 -14.08 0.08 -2.09
C PRO A 63 -14.91 0.83 -3.14
N GLU A 64 -15.62 1.90 -2.75
CA GLU A 64 -16.44 2.70 -3.65
C GLU A 64 -15.77 4.03 -4.05
N ALA A 65 -14.52 4.24 -3.63
CA ALA A 65 -13.77 5.44 -3.95
C ALA A 65 -13.75 5.70 -5.45
N THR A 66 -14.06 6.94 -5.84
CA THR A 66 -14.06 7.35 -7.26
C THR A 66 -13.32 8.67 -7.41
N SER A 67 -12.34 8.70 -8.32
CA SER A 67 -11.61 9.93 -8.62
C SER A 67 -12.30 10.78 -9.70
N SER A 68 -11.91 12.06 -9.79
CA SER A 68 -12.35 12.95 -10.85
C SER A 68 -11.94 12.50 -12.27
N ARG A 69 -10.96 11.60 -12.37
CA ARG A 69 -10.49 10.98 -13.63
C ARG A 69 -11.20 9.67 -13.95
N GLY A 70 -12.17 9.24 -13.12
CA GLY A 70 -12.92 8.00 -13.31
C GLY A 70 -12.18 6.75 -12.83
N ALA A 71 -11.11 6.88 -12.05
CA ALA A 71 -10.51 5.74 -11.38
C ALA A 71 -11.45 5.25 -10.28
N TYR A 72 -11.49 3.93 -10.02
CA TYR A 72 -12.45 3.30 -9.13
C TYR A 72 -11.82 2.27 -8.20
N GLY A 73 -12.37 2.22 -6.99
CA GLY A 73 -12.18 1.16 -6.01
C GLY A 73 -10.90 1.26 -5.22
N LEU A 74 -10.58 0.16 -4.54
CA LEU A 74 -9.50 0.07 -3.56
C LEU A 74 -8.14 0.50 -4.11
N MET A 75 -7.81 0.12 -5.33
CA MET A 75 -6.54 0.41 -5.99
C MET A 75 -6.65 1.48 -7.08
N GLN A 76 -7.76 2.22 -7.13
CA GLN A 76 -8.04 3.35 -8.04
C GLN A 76 -7.67 3.04 -9.50
N LEU A 77 -8.26 1.97 -10.02
CA LEU A 77 -8.01 1.54 -11.40
C LEU A 77 -8.82 2.38 -12.39
N LEU A 78 -8.12 2.94 -13.38
CA LEU A 78 -8.78 3.49 -14.56
C LEU A 78 -9.38 2.37 -15.41
N PRO A 79 -10.54 2.57 -16.06
CA PRO A 79 -11.18 1.55 -16.90
C PRO A 79 -10.25 0.95 -17.96
N GLU A 80 -9.42 1.79 -18.60
CA GLU A 80 -8.45 1.35 -19.60
C GLU A 80 -7.33 0.49 -19.01
N THR A 81 -6.85 0.84 -17.81
CA THR A 81 -5.83 0.03 -17.09
C THR A 81 -6.42 -1.30 -16.68
N ALA A 82 -7.62 -1.30 -16.11
CA ALA A 82 -8.31 -2.54 -15.71
C ALA A 82 -8.49 -3.47 -16.91
N ARG A 83 -9.00 -2.96 -18.04
CA ARG A 83 -9.16 -3.72 -19.28
C ARG A 83 -7.82 -4.27 -19.80
N PHE A 84 -6.80 -3.42 -19.92
CA PHE A 84 -5.47 -3.81 -20.39
C PHE A 84 -4.89 -4.97 -19.58
N VAL A 85 -4.97 -4.90 -18.26
CA VAL A 85 -4.44 -5.94 -17.37
C VAL A 85 -5.28 -7.21 -17.46
N SER A 86 -6.61 -7.09 -17.42
CA SER A 86 -7.52 -8.22 -17.43
C SER A 86 -7.41 -9.04 -18.72
N GLU A 87 -7.48 -8.41 -19.88
CA GLU A 87 -7.40 -9.07 -21.18
C GLU A 87 -6.08 -9.82 -21.38
N ARG A 88 -4.96 -9.23 -20.94
CA ARG A 88 -3.62 -9.84 -21.11
C ARG A 88 -3.35 -11.01 -20.16
N ASN A 89 -4.06 -11.07 -19.05
CA ASN A 89 -3.77 -12.06 -18.01
C ASN A 89 -4.95 -13.00 -17.73
N GLY A 90 -6.03 -12.93 -18.50
CA GLY A 90 -7.19 -13.78 -18.33
C GLY A 90 -7.91 -13.55 -16.99
N ILE A 91 -7.83 -12.35 -16.41
CA ILE A 91 -8.54 -12.01 -15.17
C ILE A 91 -9.97 -11.64 -15.55
N SER A 92 -10.92 -12.46 -15.13
CA SER A 92 -12.35 -12.23 -15.33
C SER A 92 -12.99 -11.59 -14.10
N GLY A 93 -14.10 -10.90 -14.30
CA GLY A 93 -14.86 -10.22 -13.24
C GLY A 93 -14.97 -8.71 -13.49
N ASP A 94 -15.81 -8.06 -12.69
CA ASP A 94 -15.93 -6.59 -12.71
C ASP A 94 -14.81 -5.97 -11.85
N TYR A 95 -14.01 -5.09 -12.42
CA TYR A 95 -12.95 -4.39 -11.69
C TYR A 95 -13.50 -3.46 -10.58
N ARG A 96 -14.82 -3.28 -10.50
CA ARG A 96 -15.47 -2.58 -9.39
C ARG A 96 -15.71 -3.47 -8.18
N ASP A 97 -15.66 -4.78 -8.36
CA ASP A 97 -15.69 -5.72 -7.24
C ASP A 97 -14.35 -5.63 -6.46
N PRO A 98 -14.38 -5.53 -5.12
CA PRO A 98 -13.17 -5.31 -4.32
C PRO A 98 -12.08 -6.37 -4.53
N GLU A 99 -12.42 -7.66 -4.56
CA GLU A 99 -11.48 -8.75 -4.79
C GLU A 99 -10.85 -8.65 -6.18
N THR A 100 -11.68 -8.44 -7.20
CA THR A 100 -11.23 -8.28 -8.60
C THR A 100 -10.37 -7.03 -8.76
N ASN A 101 -10.72 -5.93 -8.07
CA ASN A 101 -9.95 -4.68 -8.06
C ASN A 101 -8.54 -4.90 -7.49
N ILE A 102 -8.43 -5.53 -6.32
CA ILE A 102 -7.14 -5.87 -5.71
C ILE A 102 -6.32 -6.78 -6.64
N ARG A 103 -6.94 -7.79 -7.22
CA ARG A 103 -6.25 -8.75 -8.10
C ARG A 103 -5.69 -8.08 -9.35
N ILE A 104 -6.47 -7.23 -10.02
CA ILE A 104 -6.03 -6.49 -11.21
C ILE A 104 -4.94 -5.48 -10.83
N GLY A 105 -5.12 -4.70 -9.77
CA GLY A 105 -4.15 -3.70 -9.32
C GLY A 105 -2.82 -4.33 -8.91
N THR A 106 -2.85 -5.46 -8.19
CA THR A 106 -1.64 -6.21 -7.81
C THR A 106 -0.93 -6.77 -9.04
N ARG A 107 -1.69 -7.28 -10.03
CA ARG A 107 -1.09 -7.72 -11.31
C ARG A 107 -0.47 -6.56 -12.08
N TYR A 108 -1.06 -5.35 -12.01
CA TYR A 108 -0.47 -4.16 -12.62
C TYR A 108 0.83 -3.75 -11.91
N LEU A 109 0.89 -3.81 -10.56
CA LEU A 109 2.14 -3.61 -9.81
C LEU A 109 3.23 -4.61 -10.24
N SER A 110 2.88 -5.89 -10.37
CA SER A 110 3.79 -6.94 -10.85
C SER A 110 4.32 -6.65 -12.27
N TYR A 111 3.45 -6.19 -13.16
CA TYR A 111 3.85 -5.76 -14.51
C TYR A 111 4.84 -4.60 -14.47
N LEU A 112 4.55 -3.57 -13.68
CA LEU A 112 5.44 -2.42 -13.52
C LEU A 112 6.77 -2.81 -12.87
N LYS A 113 6.75 -3.73 -11.89
CA LYS A 113 7.96 -4.27 -11.25
C LYS A 113 8.87 -4.96 -12.27
N SER A 114 8.29 -5.75 -13.17
CA SER A 114 9.05 -6.38 -14.26
C SER A 114 9.56 -5.36 -15.28
N ARG A 115 8.80 -4.28 -15.54
CA ARG A 115 9.16 -3.24 -16.51
C ARG A 115 10.33 -2.37 -16.04
N TYR A 116 10.44 -2.13 -14.75
CA TYR A 116 11.45 -1.25 -14.14
C TYR A 116 12.48 -2.01 -13.31
N ASP A 117 12.74 -3.27 -13.63
CA ASP A 117 13.81 -4.11 -13.04
C ASP A 117 13.74 -4.15 -11.51
N GLY A 118 12.53 -4.05 -10.93
CA GLY A 118 12.29 -4.08 -9.50
C GLY A 118 12.56 -2.75 -8.77
N ASP A 119 12.89 -1.66 -9.46
CA ASP A 119 13.00 -0.35 -8.80
C ASP A 119 11.62 0.13 -8.34
N GLU A 120 11.34 -0.09 -7.05
CA GLU A 120 10.05 0.20 -6.43
C GLU A 120 9.64 1.67 -6.57
N ARG A 121 10.59 2.60 -6.54
CA ARG A 121 10.28 4.03 -6.70
C ARG A 121 9.79 4.35 -8.11
N LEU A 122 10.40 3.73 -9.12
CA LEU A 122 9.93 3.84 -10.51
C LEU A 122 8.58 3.16 -10.69
N VAL A 123 8.37 1.99 -10.07
CA VAL A 123 7.08 1.27 -10.05
C VAL A 123 5.98 2.18 -9.50
N LEU A 124 6.19 2.76 -8.33
CA LEU A 124 5.23 3.64 -7.67
C LEU A 124 4.99 4.94 -8.46
N ALA A 125 6.06 5.53 -9.01
CA ALA A 125 5.93 6.69 -9.87
C ALA A 125 5.11 6.38 -11.13
N ALA A 126 5.30 5.20 -11.73
CA ALA A 126 4.55 4.75 -12.90
C ALA A 126 3.10 4.39 -12.56
N TYR A 127 2.85 3.78 -11.41
CA TYR A 127 1.51 3.49 -10.95
C TYR A 127 0.68 4.78 -10.81
N ASN A 128 1.23 5.79 -10.16
CA ASN A 128 0.55 7.07 -9.93
C ASN A 128 0.46 7.96 -11.18
N SER A 129 1.56 8.10 -11.93
CA SER A 129 1.64 9.06 -13.03
C SER A 129 1.45 8.45 -14.42
N GLY A 130 1.48 7.12 -14.53
CA GLY A 130 1.47 6.38 -15.78
C GLY A 130 2.86 6.09 -16.33
N GLU A 131 3.07 4.85 -16.80
CA GLU A 131 4.36 4.35 -17.30
C GLU A 131 4.93 5.20 -18.43
N GLY A 132 4.11 5.68 -19.36
CA GLY A 132 4.58 6.52 -20.47
C GLY A 132 5.19 7.86 -20.04
N ARG A 133 4.89 8.37 -18.84
CA ARG A 133 5.57 9.55 -18.28
C ARG A 133 6.94 9.17 -17.73
N VAL A 134 7.00 8.08 -16.98
CA VAL A 134 8.26 7.58 -16.41
C VAL A 134 9.24 7.23 -17.53
N ASP A 135 8.79 6.55 -18.58
CA ASP A 135 9.63 6.25 -19.75
C ASP A 135 10.23 7.51 -20.39
N ARG A 136 9.42 8.57 -20.53
CA ARG A 136 9.90 9.87 -21.03
C ARG A 136 10.90 10.55 -20.09
N TRP A 137 10.79 10.34 -18.77
CA TRP A 137 11.80 10.86 -17.83
C TRP A 137 13.11 10.11 -17.98
N LEU A 138 13.05 8.78 -18.01
CA LEU A 138 14.22 7.92 -18.17
C LEU A 138 14.94 8.15 -19.52
N SER A 139 14.20 8.43 -20.59
CA SER A 139 14.79 8.65 -21.92
C SER A 139 15.63 9.94 -22.04
N LYS A 140 15.56 10.84 -21.05
CA LYS A 140 16.38 12.07 -21.04
C LYS A 140 17.82 11.84 -20.57
N GLY A 141 18.16 10.63 -20.09
CA GLY A 141 19.43 10.34 -19.42
C GLY A 141 19.52 10.99 -18.02
N ASP A 142 20.46 10.56 -17.23
CA ASP A 142 20.77 11.08 -15.87
C ASP A 142 19.57 11.30 -14.93
N PHE A 143 18.44 10.60 -15.17
CA PHE A 143 17.26 10.71 -14.32
C PHE A 143 17.46 9.89 -13.02
N ASP A 144 17.41 10.59 -11.90
CA ASP A 144 17.40 9.99 -10.56
C ASP A 144 15.99 10.07 -9.96
N VAL A 145 15.33 8.93 -9.82
CA VAL A 145 13.95 8.84 -9.28
C VAL A 145 13.83 9.42 -7.88
N SER A 146 14.92 9.45 -7.10
CA SER A 146 14.89 10.01 -5.73
C SER A 146 14.83 11.54 -5.72
N ARG A 147 15.23 12.18 -6.81
CA ARG A 147 15.42 13.64 -6.90
C ARG A 147 14.61 14.30 -8.02
N ASP A 148 14.49 13.62 -9.16
CA ASP A 148 14.14 14.27 -10.43
C ASP A 148 12.68 14.06 -10.89
N ILE A 149 11.82 13.40 -10.07
CA ILE A 149 10.38 13.31 -10.38
C ILE A 149 9.80 14.73 -10.49
N PRO A 150 9.28 15.14 -11.68
CA PRO A 150 8.89 16.55 -11.90
C PRO A 150 7.64 16.97 -11.13
N PHE A 151 6.72 16.03 -10.83
CA PHE A 151 5.43 16.30 -10.23
C PHE A 151 5.48 16.11 -8.71
N ALA A 152 5.11 17.14 -7.95
CA ALA A 152 5.06 17.08 -6.49
C ALA A 152 4.10 15.99 -6.00
N GLU A 153 2.94 15.84 -6.63
CA GLU A 153 1.96 14.79 -6.33
C GLU A 153 2.59 13.39 -6.38
N THR A 154 3.33 13.11 -7.47
CA THR A 154 3.97 11.79 -7.64
C THR A 154 5.13 11.59 -6.66
N ARG A 155 5.93 12.62 -6.36
CA ARG A 155 6.96 12.53 -5.31
C ARG A 155 6.36 12.22 -3.94
N ASP A 156 5.28 12.91 -3.59
CA ASP A 156 4.58 12.70 -2.32
C ASP A 156 3.94 11.31 -2.27
N TYR A 157 3.36 10.85 -3.38
CA TYR A 157 2.82 9.50 -3.49
C TYR A 157 3.89 8.43 -3.24
N VAL A 158 5.01 8.49 -3.95
CA VAL A 158 6.13 7.54 -3.78
C VAL A 158 6.60 7.51 -2.33
N ARG A 159 6.85 8.69 -1.72
CA ARG A 159 7.26 8.79 -0.32
C ARG A 159 6.20 8.17 0.61
N ASN A 160 4.94 8.56 0.48
CA ASN A 160 3.87 8.14 1.37
C ASN A 160 3.60 6.64 1.29
N VAL A 161 3.67 6.03 0.09
CA VAL A 161 3.51 4.58 -0.07
C VAL A 161 4.69 3.85 0.54
N THR A 162 5.94 4.26 0.26
CA THR A 162 7.14 3.63 0.84
C THR A 162 7.14 3.71 2.38
N GLU A 163 6.75 4.86 2.96
CA GLU A 163 6.62 5.00 4.41
C GLU A 163 5.51 4.12 4.98
N SER A 164 4.35 4.06 4.31
CA SER A 164 3.23 3.22 4.74
C SER A 164 3.56 1.73 4.67
N GLN A 165 4.27 1.28 3.64
CA GLN A 165 4.70 -0.10 3.49
C GLN A 165 5.54 -0.54 4.70
N ARG A 166 6.53 0.25 5.11
CA ARG A 166 7.34 -0.03 6.32
C ARG A 166 6.48 -0.11 7.58
N VAL A 167 5.45 0.74 7.68
CA VAL A 167 4.53 0.69 8.83
C VAL A 167 3.69 -0.59 8.81
N TYR A 168 3.23 -1.05 7.63
CA TYR A 168 2.53 -2.33 7.50
C TYR A 168 3.43 -3.52 7.86
N GLU A 169 4.67 -3.53 7.41
CA GLU A 169 5.66 -4.56 7.76
C GLU A 169 5.92 -4.62 9.27
N ASP A 170 6.10 -3.46 9.90
CA ASP A 170 6.30 -3.37 11.35
C ASP A 170 5.07 -3.88 12.14
N LEU A 171 3.86 -3.47 11.74
CA LEU A 171 2.63 -3.76 12.47
C LEU A 171 2.11 -5.18 12.23
N TYR A 172 2.20 -5.66 10.99
CA TYR A 172 1.52 -6.88 10.54
C TYR A 172 2.48 -7.95 9.98
N GLY A 173 3.80 -7.68 9.91
CA GLY A 173 4.79 -8.57 9.29
C GLY A 173 4.86 -8.39 7.78
N GLU A 174 5.95 -8.87 7.17
CA GLU A 174 6.18 -8.77 5.72
C GLU A 174 5.04 -9.40 4.90
N ASN A 175 4.50 -10.51 5.38
CA ASN A 175 3.40 -11.24 4.74
C ASN A 175 2.00 -10.84 5.26
N LEU A 176 1.91 -9.79 6.07
CA LEU A 176 0.68 -9.35 6.76
C LEU A 176 0.03 -10.48 7.59
N ASP A 177 0.81 -11.37 8.17
CA ASP A 177 0.36 -12.57 8.89
C ASP A 177 0.45 -12.43 10.42
N ARG A 178 1.00 -11.32 10.90
CA ARG A 178 1.11 -11.04 12.34
C ARG A 178 -0.21 -10.52 12.89
N ARG A 179 -0.87 -11.34 13.71
CA ARG A 179 -2.11 -10.91 14.38
C ARG A 179 -1.84 -9.83 15.44
N PRO A 180 -2.75 -8.85 15.60
CA PRO A 180 -2.69 -7.88 16.68
C PRO A 180 -2.64 -8.62 18.03
N GLY A 181 -1.62 -8.37 18.85
CA GLY A 181 -1.48 -8.96 20.19
C GLY A 181 -0.48 -10.12 20.32
N PHE A 182 0.13 -10.58 19.26
CA PHE A 182 1.19 -11.59 19.33
C PHE A 182 2.54 -10.88 19.55
N LEU A 183 3.03 -10.89 20.80
CA LEU A 183 4.40 -10.48 21.09
C LEU A 183 5.34 -11.54 20.49
N PRO A 184 6.39 -11.17 19.72
CA PRO A 184 7.40 -12.12 19.27
C PRO A 184 8.15 -12.65 20.50
N GLY A 185 7.93 -13.91 20.86
CA GLY A 185 8.72 -14.58 21.90
C GLY A 185 7.96 -15.25 23.04
N SER A 186 6.74 -15.78 22.82
CA SER A 186 6.12 -16.72 23.78
C SER A 186 5.99 -18.12 23.19
#